data_4e12bdfc8a0eb53538804a8ef8955bcd
#
_entry.id   4e12bdfc8a0eb53538804a8ef8955bcd
#
_cell.length_a   1.000
_cell.length_b   1.000
_cell.length_c   1.000
_cell.angle_alpha   90.00
_cell.angle_beta   90.00
_cell.angle_gamma   90.00
#
_symmetry.space_group_name_H-M   'P 1'
#
loop_
_entity.id
_entity.type
_entity.pdbx_description
1 polymer ?
#
loop_
_entity_poly.entity_id
_entity_poly.type
_entity_poly.pdbx_seq_one_letter_code
_entity_poly.pdbx_strand_id
1 'polypeptide(L)'
;MDYKNYNPRAAALAQARTLLTDAVKAAIADGTLPEAALPDFIVEIPADVKNGDIASNVAMAGARAFHKAPRQIAEAITAKLQLDGSLFDRFEVAGPGFINLFLGQDWFTSVVRAAVANPEYGRTDVGAGKKYNVEFVSANPTGPMHMGNARGGALGDGLAACLDWAGYDVTREFYINDAGNQIEKFGKSLAIRYLQLYKGEDACPLPEECYQGADIIARAKEFAAVHGDAYVGKDFDELKKAIVADALPKNIEGLQRDLGKYRIQYDVWFHESDLHNSGAVKAVVDKLLETGACYKAEDGAIMYRSAQYAAKYGVVNKRKTEDGSEEEAKDEVLVRANGIPTYFAADIAYHYNKLAVRGFDKAIDVWGADHHGHVARMKGAMDAIGLDGSRLDIVLMQMVNLMRDGKPVRMSKRTGKAITLTDLLDEVPIDSARFFFNQRESSSTLDFDLDLAVRNDSENPVYYVQYAHARICSVLKKLESEGITFNGVDGVDAAVLTDPTEQALIRLLAAFPAEIVAAADKYDPARITRYCIDVASAYHRFYNACRIMDAEGAVQQGRIALCLAVRGVIRNILTMFKVSVPETM
;
A
#
# COMPACT_ATOMS: atom_id res chain seq x y z
N MET A 1 3.53 20.19 -24.82
CA MET A 1 4.29 19.32 -23.91
C MET A 1 3.41 18.13 -23.55
N ASP A 2 3.90 16.91 -23.62
CA ASP A 2 3.17 15.74 -23.12
C ASP A 2 3.35 15.68 -21.60
N TYR A 3 2.26 15.76 -20.86
CA TYR A 3 2.28 15.71 -19.40
C TYR A 3 1.95 14.31 -18.82
N LYS A 4 1.87 13.30 -19.69
CA LYS A 4 1.71 11.92 -19.24
C LYS A 4 2.95 11.50 -18.44
N ASN A 5 2.76 10.98 -17.25
CA ASN A 5 3.84 10.57 -16.33
C ASN A 5 4.83 11.69 -15.96
N TYR A 6 4.46 12.96 -16.14
CA TYR A 6 5.34 14.08 -15.85
C TYR A 6 5.53 14.25 -14.33
N ASN A 7 6.79 14.21 -13.92
CA ASN A 7 7.19 14.45 -12.52
C ASN A 7 8.03 15.74 -12.45
N PRO A 8 7.44 16.88 -12.07
CA PRO A 8 8.13 18.18 -12.06
C PRO A 8 9.37 18.21 -11.16
N ARG A 9 9.35 17.51 -10.01
CA ARG A 9 10.51 17.45 -9.10
C ARG A 9 11.64 16.64 -9.70
N ALA A 10 11.34 15.48 -10.26
CA ALA A 10 12.35 14.64 -10.93
C ALA A 10 12.96 15.35 -12.13
N ALA A 11 12.16 16.07 -12.92
CA ALA A 11 12.63 16.85 -14.05
C ALA A 11 13.61 17.96 -13.60
N ALA A 12 13.28 18.68 -12.53
CA ALA A 12 14.14 19.72 -11.98
C ALA A 12 15.47 19.16 -11.42
N LEU A 13 15.42 18.04 -10.68
CA LEU A 13 16.62 17.37 -10.18
C LEU A 13 17.53 16.88 -11.31
N ALA A 14 16.95 16.28 -12.35
CA ALA A 14 17.68 15.80 -13.52
C ALA A 14 18.33 16.96 -14.27
N GLN A 15 17.61 18.06 -14.49
CA GLN A 15 18.15 19.24 -15.17
C GLN A 15 19.25 19.91 -14.33
N ALA A 16 19.09 20.04 -13.01
CA ALA A 16 20.12 20.55 -12.10
C ALA A 16 21.42 19.74 -12.20
N ARG A 17 21.31 18.41 -12.20
CA ARG A 17 22.47 17.51 -12.36
C ARG A 17 23.17 17.73 -13.69
N THR A 18 22.40 17.85 -14.78
CA THR A 18 22.94 18.12 -16.13
C THR A 18 23.66 19.47 -16.16
N LEU A 19 23.02 20.55 -15.71
CA LEU A 19 23.60 21.90 -15.70
C LEU A 19 24.90 21.95 -14.91
N LEU A 20 24.93 21.36 -13.71
CA LEU A 20 26.13 21.31 -12.86
C LEU A 20 27.24 20.47 -13.51
N THR A 21 26.90 19.33 -14.11
CA THR A 21 27.87 18.47 -14.82
C THR A 21 28.49 19.20 -16.01
N ASP A 22 27.68 19.91 -16.79
CA ASP A 22 28.16 20.64 -17.97
C ASP A 22 28.98 21.88 -17.57
N ALA A 23 28.61 22.57 -16.47
CA ALA A 23 29.40 23.67 -15.91
C ALA A 23 30.77 23.18 -15.41
N VAL A 24 30.86 22.00 -14.77
CA VAL A 24 32.14 21.39 -14.38
C VAL A 24 33.00 21.08 -15.61
N LYS A 25 32.42 20.44 -16.65
CA LYS A 25 33.15 20.16 -17.91
C LYS A 25 33.66 21.44 -18.55
N ALA A 26 32.87 22.51 -18.59
CA ALA A 26 33.28 23.81 -19.12
C ALA A 26 34.43 24.43 -18.33
N ALA A 27 34.40 24.34 -16.99
CA ALA A 27 35.46 24.84 -16.11
C ALA A 27 36.76 24.02 -16.24
N ILE A 28 36.68 22.74 -16.55
CA ILE A 28 37.87 21.91 -16.89
C ILE A 28 38.42 22.30 -18.28
N ALA A 29 37.53 22.44 -19.25
CA ALA A 29 37.92 22.73 -20.64
C ALA A 29 38.66 24.09 -20.81
N ASP A 30 38.31 25.09 -19.98
CA ASP A 30 38.99 26.36 -20.01
C ASP A 30 40.17 26.50 -19.02
N GLY A 31 40.47 25.42 -18.27
CA GLY A 31 41.58 25.35 -17.32
C GLY A 31 41.31 26.01 -15.95
N THR A 32 40.08 26.44 -15.69
CA THR A 32 39.68 27.00 -14.36
C THR A 32 39.72 25.93 -13.29
N LEU A 33 39.31 24.68 -13.66
CA LEU A 33 39.50 23.49 -12.84
C LEU A 33 40.54 22.56 -13.50
N PRO A 34 41.35 21.83 -12.72
CA PRO A 34 42.27 20.82 -13.24
C PRO A 34 41.53 19.70 -14.00
N GLU A 35 42.20 19.10 -14.96
CA GLU A 35 41.69 17.91 -15.64
C GLU A 35 41.60 16.75 -14.63
N ALA A 36 40.40 16.35 -14.34
CA ALA A 36 40.10 15.23 -13.44
C ALA A 36 38.72 14.63 -13.76
N ALA A 37 38.53 13.38 -13.40
CA ALA A 37 37.20 12.77 -13.46
C ALA A 37 36.28 13.41 -12.42
N LEU A 38 35.08 13.79 -12.84
CA LEU A 38 34.05 14.29 -11.91
C LEU A 38 33.62 13.15 -10.99
N PRO A 39 33.79 13.28 -9.67
CA PRO A 39 33.30 12.30 -8.71
C PRO A 39 31.78 12.30 -8.67
N ASP A 40 31.19 11.24 -8.15
CA ASP A 40 29.76 11.20 -7.90
C ASP A 40 29.37 12.27 -6.85
N PHE A 41 28.23 12.93 -7.09
CA PHE A 41 27.75 14.01 -6.24
C PHE A 41 26.23 13.95 -6.05
N ILE A 42 25.76 14.59 -5.01
CA ILE A 42 24.35 14.63 -4.63
C ILE A 42 23.69 15.88 -5.22
N VAL A 43 22.47 15.69 -5.73
CA VAL A 43 21.52 16.75 -6.06
C VAL A 43 20.23 16.39 -5.34
N GLU A 44 19.78 17.25 -4.45
CA GLU A 44 18.66 16.96 -3.56
C GLU A 44 17.77 18.19 -3.31
N ILE A 45 16.56 17.95 -2.81
CA ILE A 45 15.66 19.00 -2.32
C ILE A 45 16.01 19.26 -0.85
N PRO A 46 16.50 20.45 -0.48
CA PRO A 46 16.85 20.73 0.90
C PRO A 46 15.61 20.78 1.80
N ALA A 47 15.79 20.43 3.08
CA ALA A 47 14.71 20.47 4.06
C ALA A 47 14.22 21.91 4.35
N ASP A 48 15.11 22.91 4.30
CA ASP A 48 14.77 24.32 4.47
C ASP A 48 14.85 25.03 3.11
N VAL A 49 13.73 25.62 2.68
CA VAL A 49 13.61 26.38 1.42
C VAL A 49 14.54 27.60 1.35
N LYS A 50 15.08 28.09 2.48
CA LYS A 50 16.11 29.11 2.50
C LYS A 50 17.40 28.67 1.83
N ASN A 51 17.63 27.35 1.75
CA ASN A 51 18.79 26.77 1.07
C ASN A 51 18.51 26.49 -0.41
N GLY A 52 17.53 27.16 -1.01
CA GLY A 52 17.11 26.94 -2.39
C GLY A 52 16.04 25.86 -2.54
N ASP A 53 15.58 25.66 -3.77
CA ASP A 53 14.65 24.58 -4.12
C ASP A 53 15.41 23.27 -4.40
N ILE A 54 16.67 23.38 -4.87
CA ILE A 54 17.58 22.25 -5.09
C ILE A 54 18.98 22.64 -4.60
N ALA A 55 19.63 21.71 -3.91
CA ALA A 55 21.00 21.88 -3.41
C ALA A 55 21.92 20.78 -3.96
N SER A 56 23.19 21.11 -4.17
CA SER A 56 24.22 20.15 -4.58
C SER A 56 25.51 20.32 -3.82
N ASN A 57 26.14 19.19 -3.51
CA ASN A 57 27.46 19.11 -2.90
C ASN A 57 28.58 18.91 -3.94
N VAL A 58 28.35 19.13 -5.24
CA VAL A 58 29.29 18.84 -6.33
C VAL A 58 30.69 19.41 -6.10
N ALA A 59 30.79 20.63 -5.56
CA ALA A 59 32.09 21.25 -5.28
C ALA A 59 32.82 20.59 -4.10
N MET A 60 32.10 20.16 -3.07
CA MET A 60 32.68 19.43 -1.94
C MET A 60 33.15 18.03 -2.37
N ALA A 61 32.34 17.32 -3.15
CA ALA A 61 32.70 16.02 -3.72
C ALA A 61 33.96 16.14 -4.61
N GLY A 62 34.08 17.23 -5.37
CA GLY A 62 35.21 17.51 -6.25
C GLY A 62 36.51 17.97 -5.56
N ALA A 63 36.50 18.31 -4.28
CA ALA A 63 37.63 18.94 -3.59
C ALA A 63 38.97 18.16 -3.71
N ARG A 64 38.88 16.84 -3.54
CA ARG A 64 40.05 15.94 -3.65
C ARG A 64 40.51 15.79 -5.12
N ALA A 65 39.60 15.67 -6.06
CA ALA A 65 39.92 15.47 -7.48
C ALA A 65 40.53 16.73 -8.10
N PHE A 66 40.03 17.91 -7.76
CA PHE A 66 40.48 19.18 -8.30
C PHE A 66 41.55 19.87 -7.47
N HIS A 67 41.96 19.31 -6.31
CA HIS A 67 42.99 19.87 -5.43
C HIS A 67 42.75 21.36 -5.06
N LYS A 68 41.48 21.77 -4.89
CA LYS A 68 41.07 23.14 -4.54
C LYS A 68 40.09 23.12 -3.36
N ALA A 69 39.98 24.26 -2.66
CA ALA A 69 38.96 24.40 -1.63
C ALA A 69 37.54 24.33 -2.25
N PRO A 70 36.57 23.65 -1.59
CA PRO A 70 35.24 23.46 -2.16
C PRO A 70 34.55 24.76 -2.59
N ARG A 71 34.72 25.85 -1.83
CA ARG A 71 34.15 27.15 -2.19
C ARG A 71 34.73 27.72 -3.48
N GLN A 72 36.03 27.55 -3.72
CA GLN A 72 36.67 27.97 -4.96
C GLN A 72 36.20 27.14 -6.16
N ILE A 73 35.95 25.85 -5.93
CA ILE A 73 35.37 24.95 -6.95
C ILE A 73 33.94 25.38 -7.25
N ALA A 74 33.13 25.69 -6.22
CA ALA A 74 31.77 26.16 -6.41
C ALA A 74 31.72 27.45 -7.23
N GLU A 75 32.59 28.41 -6.92
CA GLU A 75 32.71 29.68 -7.66
C GLU A 75 33.15 29.45 -9.13
N ALA A 76 34.08 28.51 -9.37
CA ALA A 76 34.50 28.14 -10.71
C ALA A 76 33.36 27.48 -11.53
N ILE A 77 32.58 26.57 -10.89
CA ILE A 77 31.43 25.93 -11.50
C ILE A 77 30.32 26.95 -11.82
N THR A 78 29.98 27.78 -10.85
CA THR A 78 28.89 28.76 -11.02
C THR A 78 29.20 29.85 -12.04
N ALA A 79 30.48 30.20 -12.25
CA ALA A 79 30.89 31.07 -13.32
C ALA A 79 30.64 30.51 -14.74
N LYS A 80 30.44 29.22 -14.86
CA LYS A 80 30.10 28.51 -16.12
C LYS A 80 28.64 28.05 -16.20
N LEU A 81 27.88 28.27 -15.15
CA LEU A 81 26.49 27.80 -15.07
C LEU A 81 25.60 28.64 -15.98
N GLN A 82 24.95 27.99 -16.95
CA GLN A 82 24.02 28.61 -17.90
C GLN A 82 22.60 28.30 -17.47
N LEU A 83 21.85 29.29 -17.00
CA LEU A 83 20.47 29.12 -16.54
C LEU A 83 19.43 29.50 -17.61
N ASP A 84 19.79 30.24 -18.65
CA ASP A 84 18.88 30.68 -19.70
C ASP A 84 18.18 29.48 -20.36
N GLY A 85 16.84 29.53 -20.39
CA GLY A 85 16.02 28.42 -20.93
C GLY A 85 15.94 27.18 -20.03
N SER A 86 16.44 27.27 -18.79
CA SER A 86 16.30 26.23 -17.77
C SER A 86 15.10 26.45 -16.87
N LEU A 87 14.85 25.50 -15.97
CA LEU A 87 13.82 25.61 -14.93
C LEU A 87 14.24 26.49 -13.74
N PHE A 88 15.46 27.09 -13.78
CA PHE A 88 16.04 27.83 -12.67
C PHE A 88 16.30 29.28 -13.05
N ASP A 89 15.99 30.21 -12.15
CA ASP A 89 16.21 31.64 -12.34
C ASP A 89 17.52 32.12 -11.73
N ARG A 90 18.00 31.51 -10.66
CA ARG A 90 19.19 31.92 -9.94
C ARG A 90 19.85 30.79 -9.17
N PHE A 91 21.09 31.04 -8.76
CA PHE A 91 21.86 30.18 -7.86
C PHE A 91 22.53 30.98 -6.76
N GLU A 92 22.93 30.30 -5.70
CA GLU A 92 23.75 30.85 -4.62
C GLU A 92 24.80 29.82 -4.18
N VAL A 93 26.00 30.29 -3.86
CA VAL A 93 27.04 29.47 -3.22
C VAL A 93 26.94 29.66 -1.71
N ALA A 94 26.61 28.57 -0.99
CA ALA A 94 26.37 28.62 0.44
C ALA A 94 27.39 27.77 1.23
N GLY A 95 27.67 28.23 2.45
CA GLY A 95 28.52 27.50 3.38
C GLY A 95 29.90 27.14 2.82
N PRO A 96 30.35 25.87 3.00
CA PRO A 96 31.65 25.41 2.55
C PRO A 96 31.76 25.19 1.03
N GLY A 97 30.67 25.35 0.26
CA GLY A 97 30.66 25.14 -1.19
C GLY A 97 29.43 24.37 -1.71
N PHE A 98 28.29 24.44 -1.01
CA PHE A 98 27.02 24.04 -1.58
C PHE A 98 26.62 24.98 -2.72
N ILE A 99 26.08 24.44 -3.79
CA ILE A 99 25.44 25.21 -4.86
C ILE A 99 23.94 25.02 -4.72
N ASN A 100 23.23 26.08 -4.39
CA ASN A 100 21.80 26.11 -4.25
C ASN A 100 21.17 26.73 -5.50
N LEU A 101 20.18 26.04 -6.09
CA LEU A 101 19.44 26.47 -7.27
C LEU A 101 18.01 26.83 -6.86
N PHE A 102 17.47 27.88 -7.46
CA PHE A 102 16.12 28.36 -7.21
C PHE A 102 15.28 28.23 -8.46
N LEU A 103 14.11 27.62 -8.33
CA LEU A 103 13.20 27.36 -9.43
C LEU A 103 12.59 28.65 -9.97
N GLY A 104 12.56 28.75 -11.28
CA GLY A 104 12.02 29.89 -12.01
C GLY A 104 10.52 29.76 -12.32
N GLN A 105 9.95 30.83 -12.84
CA GLN A 105 8.52 30.93 -13.11
C GLN A 105 8.02 29.91 -14.13
N ASP A 106 8.86 29.51 -15.07
CA ASP A 106 8.52 28.47 -16.07
C ASP A 106 8.25 27.13 -15.42
N TRP A 107 8.98 26.80 -14.34
CA TRP A 107 8.73 25.58 -13.60
C TRP A 107 7.35 25.63 -12.90
N PHE A 108 7.01 26.74 -12.21
CA PHE A 108 5.71 26.89 -11.56
C PHE A 108 4.56 26.78 -12.57
N THR A 109 4.74 27.42 -13.73
CA THR A 109 3.76 27.33 -14.84
C THR A 109 3.62 25.91 -15.34
N SER A 110 4.72 25.17 -15.51
CA SER A 110 4.70 23.78 -15.98
C SER A 110 3.96 22.85 -15.01
N VAL A 111 4.12 23.06 -13.70
CA VAL A 111 3.42 22.27 -12.66
C VAL A 111 1.91 22.47 -12.77
N VAL A 112 1.43 23.71 -12.82
CA VAL A 112 0.00 24.01 -12.86
C VAL A 112 -0.61 23.50 -14.17
N ARG A 113 0.05 23.75 -15.30
CA ARG A 113 -0.38 23.22 -16.62
C ARG A 113 -0.47 21.70 -16.62
N ALA A 114 0.54 21.01 -16.09
CA ALA A 114 0.54 19.55 -16.01
C ALA A 114 -0.62 19.02 -15.15
N ALA A 115 -0.83 19.61 -13.98
CA ALA A 115 -1.89 19.18 -13.07
C ALA A 115 -3.31 19.44 -13.59
N VAL A 116 -3.48 20.47 -14.44
CA VAL A 116 -4.78 20.76 -15.08
C VAL A 116 -4.99 19.92 -16.34
N ALA A 117 -3.95 19.76 -17.17
CA ALA A 117 -4.05 19.07 -18.45
C ALA A 117 -4.15 17.56 -18.32
N ASN A 118 -3.53 16.98 -17.29
CA ASN A 118 -3.49 15.53 -17.10
C ASN A 118 -4.53 15.09 -16.06
N PRO A 119 -5.62 14.42 -16.45
CA PRO A 119 -6.63 13.90 -15.53
C PRO A 119 -6.07 12.90 -14.50
N GLU A 120 -4.97 12.20 -14.82
CA GLU A 120 -4.26 11.27 -13.96
C GLU A 120 -2.94 11.86 -13.43
N TYR A 121 -2.89 13.19 -13.23
CA TYR A 121 -1.70 13.83 -12.66
C TYR A 121 -1.31 13.19 -11.32
N GLY A 122 -0.05 12.81 -11.21
CA GLY A 122 0.50 12.01 -10.11
C GLY A 122 0.93 10.60 -10.53
N ARG A 123 0.33 10.05 -11.59
CA ARG A 123 0.72 8.74 -12.13
C ARG A 123 2.12 8.81 -12.73
N THR A 124 2.90 7.73 -12.53
CA THR A 124 4.27 7.58 -13.06
C THR A 124 4.42 6.23 -13.77
N ASP A 125 5.57 6.00 -14.40
CA ASP A 125 5.92 4.75 -15.07
C ASP A 125 7.17 4.07 -14.49
N VAL A 126 7.51 4.39 -13.25
CA VAL A 126 8.69 3.83 -12.56
C VAL A 126 8.63 2.31 -12.47
N GLY A 127 7.42 1.75 -12.32
CA GLY A 127 7.18 0.31 -12.32
C GLY A 127 7.48 -0.38 -13.65
N ALA A 128 7.51 0.37 -14.76
CA ALA A 128 7.78 -0.13 -16.11
C ALA A 128 6.96 -1.38 -16.51
N GLY A 129 5.72 -1.49 -16.00
CA GLY A 129 4.82 -2.60 -16.26
C GLY A 129 5.23 -3.93 -15.62
N LYS A 130 6.16 -3.94 -14.66
CA LYS A 130 6.50 -5.16 -13.91
C LYS A 130 5.27 -5.70 -13.20
N LYS A 131 5.10 -7.02 -13.24
CA LYS A 131 3.94 -7.72 -12.70
C LYS A 131 4.09 -7.98 -11.21
N TYR A 132 3.25 -7.34 -10.41
CA TYR A 132 3.23 -7.50 -8.96
C TYR A 132 1.93 -8.15 -8.50
N ASN A 133 2.06 -9.17 -7.64
CA ASN A 133 0.93 -9.76 -6.93
C ASN A 133 0.84 -9.12 -5.55
N VAL A 134 -0.34 -8.64 -5.17
CA VAL A 134 -0.60 -8.11 -3.82
C VAL A 134 -1.70 -8.95 -3.19
N GLU A 135 -1.32 -9.75 -2.20
CA GLU A 135 -2.24 -10.56 -1.40
C GLU A 135 -2.58 -9.88 -0.09
N PHE A 136 -3.86 -9.81 0.23
CA PHE A 136 -4.29 -9.19 1.48
C PHE A 136 -5.64 -9.72 1.95
N VAL A 137 -5.91 -9.62 3.25
CA VAL A 137 -7.03 -10.19 3.99
C VAL A 137 -6.92 -11.70 4.12
N SER A 138 -7.14 -12.47 3.08
CA SER A 138 -7.02 -13.95 3.00
C SER A 138 -7.61 -14.65 4.23
N ALA A 139 -8.83 -14.23 4.63
CA ALA A 139 -9.51 -14.75 5.81
C ALA A 139 -10.08 -16.15 5.55
N ASN A 140 -10.06 -17.02 6.57
CA ASN A 140 -10.63 -18.36 6.47
C ASN A 140 -12.14 -18.31 6.18
N PRO A 141 -12.66 -19.12 5.24
CA PRO A 141 -14.06 -19.12 4.85
C PRO A 141 -14.95 -19.91 5.84
N THR A 142 -14.60 -19.92 7.12
CA THR A 142 -15.29 -20.67 8.18
C THR A 142 -16.29 -19.82 8.98
N GLY A 143 -16.45 -18.54 8.63
CA GLY A 143 -17.38 -17.62 9.28
C GLY A 143 -17.25 -16.20 8.75
N PRO A 144 -17.96 -15.21 9.34
CA PRO A 144 -17.90 -13.81 8.96
C PRO A 144 -16.53 -13.20 9.28
N MET A 145 -16.10 -12.24 8.45
CA MET A 145 -14.83 -11.54 8.68
C MET A 145 -14.85 -10.72 9.97
N HIS A 146 -13.77 -10.81 10.71
CA HIS A 146 -13.54 -9.96 11.89
C HIS A 146 -13.16 -8.53 11.46
N MET A 147 -13.47 -7.51 12.30
CA MET A 147 -13.14 -6.12 12.02
C MET A 147 -11.64 -5.88 11.78
N GLY A 148 -10.76 -6.70 12.34
CA GLY A 148 -9.32 -6.63 12.07
C GLY A 148 -8.96 -6.76 10.57
N ASN A 149 -9.79 -7.48 9.81
CA ASN A 149 -9.63 -7.62 8.37
C ASN A 149 -9.94 -6.32 7.60
N ALA A 150 -10.67 -5.37 8.21
CA ALA A 150 -10.95 -4.07 7.60
C ALA A 150 -9.68 -3.27 7.35
N ARG A 151 -8.74 -3.25 8.33
CA ARG A 151 -7.45 -2.58 8.16
C ARG A 151 -6.62 -3.24 7.06
N GLY A 152 -6.50 -4.58 7.10
CA GLY A 152 -5.78 -5.34 6.07
C GLY A 152 -6.34 -5.12 4.68
N GLY A 153 -7.67 -5.04 4.57
CA GLY A 153 -8.37 -4.75 3.34
C GLY A 153 -8.08 -3.34 2.79
N ALA A 154 -8.21 -2.31 3.63
CA ALA A 154 -7.93 -0.93 3.23
C ALA A 154 -6.46 -0.72 2.88
N LEU A 155 -5.55 -1.26 3.71
CA LEU A 155 -4.10 -1.16 3.51
C LEU A 155 -3.65 -1.87 2.24
N GLY A 156 -4.09 -3.11 2.02
CA GLY A 156 -3.70 -3.90 0.84
C GLY A 156 -4.24 -3.30 -0.46
N ASP A 157 -5.51 -2.88 -0.48
CA ASP A 157 -6.11 -2.24 -1.65
C ASP A 157 -5.49 -0.85 -1.92
N GLY A 158 -5.17 -0.08 -0.86
CA GLY A 158 -4.45 1.19 -0.95
C GLY A 158 -3.02 1.03 -1.46
N LEU A 159 -2.30 0.01 -0.99
CA LEU A 159 -0.97 -0.34 -1.48
C LEU A 159 -1.01 -0.74 -2.95
N ALA A 160 -1.94 -1.60 -3.34
CA ALA A 160 -2.14 -2.00 -4.74
C ALA A 160 -2.43 -0.79 -5.64
N ALA A 161 -3.21 0.20 -5.15
CA ALA A 161 -3.47 1.43 -5.88
C ALA A 161 -2.21 2.31 -6.02
N CYS A 162 -1.38 2.43 -4.97
CA CYS A 162 -0.11 3.17 -5.04
C CYS A 162 0.85 2.53 -6.06
N LEU A 163 0.95 1.21 -6.08
CA LEU A 163 1.78 0.46 -7.04
C LEU A 163 1.26 0.64 -8.47
N ASP A 164 -0.04 0.53 -8.70
CA ASP A 164 -0.64 0.78 -10.02
C ASP A 164 -0.36 2.21 -10.50
N TRP A 165 -0.49 3.22 -9.63
CA TRP A 165 -0.17 4.60 -9.94
C TRP A 165 1.33 4.86 -10.17
N ALA A 166 2.18 4.01 -9.61
CA ALA A 166 3.62 4.01 -9.88
C ALA A 166 4.01 3.27 -11.18
N GLY A 167 3.04 2.70 -11.92
CA GLY A 167 3.26 2.06 -13.22
C GLY A 167 3.57 0.57 -13.17
N TYR A 168 3.27 -0.11 -12.07
CA TYR A 168 3.31 -1.58 -11.98
C TYR A 168 2.01 -2.20 -12.53
N ASP A 169 2.11 -3.40 -13.11
CA ASP A 169 0.96 -4.25 -13.45
C ASP A 169 0.58 -5.05 -12.20
N VAL A 170 -0.49 -4.63 -11.52
CA VAL A 170 -0.85 -5.13 -10.18
C VAL A 170 -2.02 -6.08 -10.24
N THR A 171 -1.83 -7.29 -9.72
CA THR A 171 -2.90 -8.27 -9.46
C THR A 171 -3.22 -8.33 -7.98
N ARG A 172 -4.48 -8.03 -7.61
CA ARG A 172 -5.02 -8.16 -6.26
C ARG A 172 -5.51 -9.58 -6.03
N GLU A 173 -5.04 -10.23 -4.99
CA GLU A 173 -5.33 -11.63 -4.72
C GLU A 173 -5.87 -11.87 -3.32
N PHE A 174 -6.87 -12.74 -3.25
CA PHE A 174 -7.39 -13.30 -2.00
C PHE A 174 -7.12 -14.80 -2.00
N TYR A 175 -6.40 -15.30 -1.01
CA TYR A 175 -6.18 -16.72 -0.81
C TYR A 175 -7.31 -17.33 0.02
N ILE A 176 -7.97 -18.33 -0.52
CA ILE A 176 -9.05 -19.09 0.14
C ILE A 176 -8.45 -20.36 0.72
N ASN A 177 -8.38 -20.44 2.04
CA ASN A 177 -8.00 -21.65 2.76
C ASN A 177 -9.22 -22.58 2.83
N ASP A 178 -9.47 -23.33 1.73
CA ASP A 178 -10.57 -24.28 1.58
C ASP A 178 -10.14 -25.74 1.74
N ALA A 179 -8.98 -25.97 2.36
CA ALA A 179 -8.42 -27.29 2.63
C ALA A 179 -7.90 -27.43 4.06
N GLY A 180 -7.51 -28.64 4.47
CA GLY A 180 -6.82 -28.91 5.72
C GLY A 180 -7.67 -28.82 7.00
N ASN A 181 -7.00 -28.68 8.15
CA ASN A 181 -7.62 -28.84 9.47
C ASN A 181 -8.75 -27.86 9.78
N GLN A 182 -8.72 -26.63 9.23
CA GLN A 182 -9.76 -25.63 9.46
C GLN A 182 -11.08 -26.07 8.84
N ILE A 183 -11.04 -26.62 7.63
CA ILE A 183 -12.21 -27.13 6.93
C ILE A 183 -12.72 -28.42 7.58
N GLU A 184 -11.82 -29.30 8.03
CA GLU A 184 -12.20 -30.49 8.79
C GLU A 184 -12.96 -30.13 10.07
N LYS A 185 -12.44 -29.15 10.82
CA LYS A 185 -13.08 -28.64 12.03
C LYS A 185 -14.42 -27.94 11.72
N PHE A 186 -14.49 -27.18 10.64
CA PHE A 186 -15.71 -26.53 10.17
C PHE A 186 -16.78 -27.57 9.82
N GLY A 187 -16.41 -28.57 9.02
CA GLY A 187 -17.31 -29.66 8.67
C GLY A 187 -17.82 -30.46 9.88
N LYS A 188 -16.93 -30.79 10.84
CA LYS A 188 -17.30 -31.43 12.11
C LYS A 188 -18.31 -30.60 12.87
N SER A 189 -18.09 -29.28 12.96
CA SER A 189 -18.99 -28.37 13.69
C SER A 189 -20.38 -28.31 13.05
N LEU A 190 -20.43 -28.17 11.74
CA LEU A 190 -21.68 -28.15 10.97
C LEU A 190 -22.45 -29.47 11.07
N ALA A 191 -21.77 -30.60 10.93
CA ALA A 191 -22.38 -31.92 10.99
C ALA A 191 -23.00 -32.19 12.37
N ILE A 192 -22.30 -31.85 13.46
CA ILE A 192 -22.84 -31.98 14.81
C ILE A 192 -24.05 -31.07 15.00
N ARG A 193 -24.00 -29.81 14.58
CA ARG A 193 -25.14 -28.88 14.67
C ARG A 193 -26.34 -29.33 13.86
N TYR A 194 -26.13 -29.93 12.69
CA TYR A 194 -27.22 -30.56 11.92
C TYR A 194 -27.85 -31.72 12.68
N LEU A 195 -27.06 -32.64 13.25
CA LEU A 195 -27.57 -33.76 14.02
C LEU A 195 -28.32 -33.30 15.27
N GLN A 196 -27.89 -32.24 15.92
CA GLN A 196 -28.59 -31.65 17.08
C GLN A 196 -30.00 -31.19 16.78
N LEU A 197 -30.30 -30.78 15.52
CA LEU A 197 -31.66 -30.39 15.12
C LEU A 197 -32.67 -31.55 15.19
N TYR A 198 -32.20 -32.79 15.08
CA TYR A 198 -33.03 -33.98 15.05
C TYR A 198 -32.91 -34.88 16.28
N LYS A 199 -31.72 -34.90 16.91
CA LYS A 199 -31.43 -35.80 18.04
C LYS A 199 -31.32 -35.07 19.38
N GLY A 200 -31.25 -33.71 19.35
CA GLY A 200 -31.03 -32.89 20.53
C GLY A 200 -29.54 -32.71 20.89
N GLU A 201 -29.26 -31.69 21.67
CA GLU A 201 -27.89 -31.33 22.06
C GLU A 201 -27.25 -32.34 23.02
N ASP A 202 -28.04 -32.93 23.92
CA ASP A 202 -27.55 -33.94 24.88
C ASP A 202 -27.08 -35.24 24.16
N ALA A 203 -27.75 -35.61 23.07
CA ALA A 203 -27.38 -36.78 22.28
C ALA A 203 -26.19 -36.54 21.34
N CYS A 204 -25.91 -35.27 21.02
CA CYS A 204 -24.85 -34.85 20.10
C CYS A 204 -24.09 -33.66 20.68
N PRO A 205 -23.29 -33.86 21.75
CA PRO A 205 -22.55 -32.73 22.37
C PRO A 205 -21.54 -32.14 21.39
N LEU A 206 -21.48 -30.81 21.32
CA LEU A 206 -20.50 -30.11 20.49
C LEU A 206 -19.18 -29.95 21.27
N PRO A 207 -18.06 -30.53 20.82
CA PRO A 207 -16.77 -30.37 21.48
C PRO A 207 -16.31 -28.92 21.55
N GLU A 208 -15.54 -28.56 22.60
CA GLU A 208 -15.05 -27.20 22.81
C GLU A 208 -14.17 -26.69 21.66
N GLU A 209 -13.40 -27.59 21.05
CA GLU A 209 -12.54 -27.24 19.91
C GLU A 209 -13.34 -26.91 18.64
N CYS A 210 -14.63 -27.23 18.55
CA CYS A 210 -15.49 -26.92 17.42
C CYS A 210 -15.90 -25.44 17.38
N TYR A 211 -16.31 -24.98 16.19
CA TYR A 211 -16.85 -23.62 16.03
C TYR A 211 -18.22 -23.49 16.71
N GLN A 212 -18.35 -22.53 17.63
CA GLN A 212 -19.54 -22.34 18.48
C GLN A 212 -20.51 -21.28 17.94
N GLY A 213 -20.18 -20.62 16.84
CA GLY A 213 -20.87 -19.42 16.33
C GLY A 213 -22.32 -19.68 15.90
N ALA A 214 -23.15 -18.63 15.94
CA ALA A 214 -24.52 -18.69 15.45
C ALA A 214 -24.60 -18.88 13.93
N ASP A 215 -23.59 -18.50 13.21
CA ASP A 215 -23.37 -18.72 11.78
C ASP A 215 -23.30 -20.21 11.44
N ILE A 216 -22.63 -21.01 12.29
CA ILE A 216 -22.59 -22.48 12.14
C ILE A 216 -23.98 -23.10 12.30
N ILE A 217 -24.74 -22.62 13.30
CA ILE A 217 -26.13 -23.06 13.51
C ILE A 217 -27.02 -22.67 12.33
N ALA A 218 -26.83 -21.46 11.79
CA ALA A 218 -27.59 -20.99 10.63
C ALA A 218 -27.34 -21.86 9.40
N ARG A 219 -26.07 -22.15 9.08
CA ARG A 219 -25.69 -23.03 7.97
C ARG A 219 -26.23 -24.45 8.12
N ALA A 220 -26.18 -25.01 9.33
CA ALA A 220 -26.76 -26.33 9.61
C ALA A 220 -28.29 -26.34 9.40
N LYS A 221 -29.00 -25.27 9.78
CA LYS A 221 -30.43 -25.12 9.52
C LYS A 221 -30.75 -24.95 8.04
N GLU A 222 -29.95 -24.18 7.29
CA GLU A 222 -30.11 -24.04 5.85
C GLU A 222 -29.97 -25.38 5.13
N PHE A 223 -28.94 -26.17 5.51
CA PHE A 223 -28.75 -27.52 4.98
C PHE A 223 -29.93 -28.45 5.32
N ALA A 224 -30.42 -28.40 6.57
CA ALA A 224 -31.60 -29.18 7.00
C ALA A 224 -32.88 -28.75 6.26
N ALA A 225 -33.05 -27.48 5.94
CA ALA A 225 -34.20 -27.00 5.16
C ALA A 225 -34.27 -27.58 3.74
N VAL A 226 -33.10 -27.88 3.15
CA VAL A 226 -33.01 -28.48 1.79
C VAL A 226 -33.09 -29.99 1.84
N HIS A 227 -32.41 -30.64 2.79
CA HIS A 227 -32.20 -32.10 2.81
C HIS A 227 -33.05 -32.83 3.83
N GLY A 228 -33.81 -32.13 4.69
CA GLY A 228 -34.55 -32.74 5.79
C GLY A 228 -33.65 -33.59 6.68
N ASP A 229 -34.10 -34.77 7.05
CA ASP A 229 -33.40 -35.72 7.90
C ASP A 229 -32.56 -36.77 7.11
N ALA A 230 -32.41 -36.59 5.79
CA ALA A 230 -31.79 -37.57 4.88
C ALA A 230 -30.37 -38.02 5.29
N TYR A 231 -29.64 -37.18 6.07
CA TYR A 231 -28.30 -37.49 6.54
C TYR A 231 -28.21 -37.90 8.02
N VAL A 232 -29.34 -37.99 8.76
CA VAL A 232 -29.34 -38.31 10.20
C VAL A 232 -28.82 -39.71 10.51
N GLY A 233 -29.04 -40.66 9.58
CA GLY A 233 -28.60 -42.05 9.71
C GLY A 233 -27.38 -42.41 8.85
N LYS A 234 -26.80 -41.45 8.14
CA LYS A 234 -25.64 -41.63 7.27
C LYS A 234 -24.34 -41.69 8.04
N ASP A 235 -23.30 -42.18 7.37
CA ASP A 235 -21.93 -42.09 7.86
C ASP A 235 -21.54 -40.61 8.16
N PHE A 236 -20.81 -40.42 9.25
CA PHE A 236 -20.47 -39.05 9.71
C PHE A 236 -19.59 -38.31 8.69
N ASP A 237 -18.67 -38.99 8.00
CA ASP A 237 -17.82 -38.38 6.98
C ASP A 237 -18.61 -38.06 5.70
N GLU A 238 -19.64 -38.87 5.37
CA GLU A 238 -20.59 -38.59 4.26
C GLU A 238 -21.37 -37.31 4.56
N LEU A 239 -21.95 -37.21 5.76
CA LEU A 239 -22.63 -35.97 6.20
C LEU A 239 -21.69 -34.76 6.20
N LYS A 240 -20.48 -34.90 6.78
CA LYS A 240 -19.50 -33.84 6.86
C LYS A 240 -19.15 -33.32 5.47
N LYS A 241 -18.87 -34.18 4.51
CA LYS A 241 -18.57 -33.80 3.12
C LYS A 241 -19.75 -33.09 2.46
N ALA A 242 -20.97 -33.60 2.61
CA ALA A 242 -22.15 -33.01 2.01
C ALA A 242 -22.44 -31.60 2.56
N ILE A 243 -22.37 -31.42 3.87
CA ILE A 243 -22.69 -30.14 4.49
C ILE A 243 -21.59 -29.08 4.24
N VAL A 244 -20.33 -29.51 4.14
CA VAL A 244 -19.23 -28.60 3.74
C VAL A 244 -19.39 -28.16 2.28
N ALA A 245 -19.73 -29.08 1.37
CA ALA A 245 -19.96 -28.77 -0.03
C ALA A 245 -21.12 -27.79 -0.25
N ASP A 246 -22.11 -27.77 0.65
CA ASP A 246 -23.20 -26.79 0.64
C ASP A 246 -22.80 -25.44 1.30
N ALA A 247 -22.15 -25.50 2.47
CA ALA A 247 -21.91 -24.31 3.30
C ALA A 247 -20.69 -23.47 2.85
N LEU A 248 -19.62 -24.11 2.38
CA LEU A 248 -18.38 -23.43 2.06
C LEU A 248 -18.52 -22.42 0.90
N PRO A 249 -19.15 -22.76 -0.25
CA PRO A 249 -19.40 -21.78 -1.30
C PRO A 249 -20.19 -20.56 -0.81
N LYS A 250 -21.22 -20.79 0.01
CA LYS A 250 -22.05 -19.72 0.58
C LYS A 250 -21.25 -18.79 1.51
N ASN A 251 -20.29 -19.34 2.24
CA ASN A 251 -19.40 -18.52 3.08
C ASN A 251 -18.46 -17.69 2.22
N ILE A 252 -17.88 -18.26 1.16
CA ILE A 252 -17.03 -17.55 0.20
C ILE A 252 -17.80 -16.40 -0.47
N GLU A 253 -19.02 -16.66 -0.94
CA GLU A 253 -19.93 -15.61 -1.46
C GLU A 253 -20.19 -14.52 -0.41
N GLY A 254 -20.32 -14.91 0.87
CA GLY A 254 -20.46 -14.00 1.99
C GLY A 254 -19.24 -13.08 2.14
N LEU A 255 -18.03 -13.64 2.08
CA LEU A 255 -16.77 -12.85 2.11
C LEU A 255 -16.70 -11.88 0.92
N GLN A 256 -17.03 -12.35 -0.28
CA GLN A 256 -17.04 -11.53 -1.50
C GLN A 256 -18.01 -10.36 -1.39
N ARG A 257 -19.22 -10.63 -0.90
CA ARG A 257 -20.25 -9.60 -0.68
C ARG A 257 -19.80 -8.55 0.33
N ASP A 258 -19.24 -8.97 1.47
CA ASP A 258 -18.83 -8.09 2.55
C ASP A 258 -17.63 -7.22 2.14
N LEU A 259 -16.66 -7.79 1.40
CA LEU A 259 -15.56 -7.04 0.79
C LEU A 259 -16.05 -6.11 -0.31
N GLY A 260 -17.03 -6.53 -1.13
CA GLY A 260 -17.66 -5.67 -2.11
C GLY A 260 -18.39 -4.46 -1.47
N LYS A 261 -19.08 -4.67 -0.33
CA LYS A 261 -19.65 -3.58 0.48
C LYS A 261 -18.56 -2.60 0.94
N TYR A 262 -17.37 -3.12 1.30
CA TYR A 262 -16.21 -2.32 1.67
C TYR A 262 -15.46 -1.73 0.46
N ARG A 263 -16.02 -1.89 -0.75
CA ARG A 263 -15.45 -1.44 -2.04
C ARG A 263 -14.10 -2.08 -2.37
N ILE A 264 -13.85 -3.29 -1.89
CA ILE A 264 -12.67 -4.08 -2.24
C ILE A 264 -13.04 -5.08 -3.32
N GLN A 265 -12.24 -5.14 -4.38
CA GLN A 265 -12.38 -6.08 -5.47
C GLN A 265 -11.04 -6.78 -5.69
N TYR A 266 -11.08 -8.08 -5.87
CA TYR A 266 -9.92 -8.90 -6.18
C TYR A 266 -9.97 -9.35 -7.64
N ASP A 267 -8.80 -9.42 -8.25
CA ASP A 267 -8.62 -9.96 -9.60
C ASP A 267 -8.61 -11.49 -9.58
N VAL A 268 -8.09 -12.06 -8.48
CA VAL A 268 -7.97 -13.52 -8.28
C VAL A 268 -8.47 -13.91 -6.89
N TRP A 269 -9.31 -14.95 -6.87
CA TRP A 269 -9.68 -15.72 -5.69
C TRP A 269 -9.00 -17.08 -5.81
N PHE A 270 -7.86 -17.24 -5.14
CA PHE A 270 -7.04 -18.44 -5.28
C PHE A 270 -7.44 -19.48 -4.25
N HIS A 271 -7.73 -20.71 -4.71
CA HIS A 271 -8.15 -21.81 -3.84
C HIS A 271 -6.95 -22.69 -3.45
N GLU A 272 -6.73 -22.93 -2.14
CA GLU A 272 -5.71 -23.84 -1.65
C GLU A 272 -5.93 -25.27 -2.18
N SER A 273 -7.18 -25.69 -2.28
CA SER A 273 -7.57 -26.99 -2.81
C SER A 273 -7.02 -27.26 -4.23
N ASP A 274 -6.83 -26.22 -5.05
CA ASP A 274 -6.24 -26.37 -6.39
C ASP A 274 -4.77 -26.83 -6.34
N LEU A 275 -4.00 -26.39 -5.33
CA LEU A 275 -2.62 -26.83 -5.15
C LEU A 275 -2.55 -28.33 -4.78
N HIS A 276 -3.48 -28.79 -3.95
CA HIS A 276 -3.56 -30.19 -3.55
C HIS A 276 -4.05 -31.06 -4.70
N ASN A 277 -5.12 -30.65 -5.37
CA ASN A 277 -5.75 -31.41 -6.46
C ASN A 277 -4.85 -31.55 -7.70
N SER A 278 -4.07 -30.50 -8.00
CA SER A 278 -3.10 -30.51 -9.11
C SER A 278 -1.80 -31.25 -8.79
N GLY A 279 -1.57 -31.63 -7.53
CA GLY A 279 -0.31 -32.22 -7.08
C GLY A 279 0.85 -31.22 -6.95
N ALA A 280 0.58 -29.90 -7.00
CA ALA A 280 1.60 -28.85 -6.91
C ALA A 280 2.36 -28.89 -5.60
N VAL A 281 1.70 -29.18 -4.46
CA VAL A 281 2.35 -29.34 -3.15
C VAL A 281 3.39 -30.46 -3.19
N LYS A 282 3.03 -31.61 -3.75
CA LYS A 282 3.96 -32.73 -3.88
C LYS A 282 5.15 -32.38 -4.79
N ALA A 283 4.88 -31.76 -5.94
CA ALA A 283 5.92 -31.36 -6.89
C ALA A 283 6.96 -30.40 -6.27
N VAL A 284 6.51 -29.47 -5.43
CA VAL A 284 7.39 -28.54 -4.71
C VAL A 284 8.22 -29.26 -3.65
N VAL A 285 7.64 -30.21 -2.90
CA VAL A 285 8.38 -31.03 -1.93
C VAL A 285 9.43 -31.89 -2.64
N ASP A 286 9.07 -32.52 -3.75
CA ASP A 286 10.02 -33.33 -4.55
C ASP A 286 11.19 -32.47 -5.04
N LYS A 287 10.92 -31.25 -5.52
CA LYS A 287 11.96 -30.30 -5.96
C LYS A 287 12.87 -29.86 -4.82
N LEU A 288 12.35 -29.61 -3.62
CA LEU A 288 13.15 -29.30 -2.45
C LEU A 288 14.03 -30.47 -1.98
N LEU A 289 13.58 -31.71 -2.19
CA LEU A 289 14.41 -32.91 -1.97
C LEU A 289 15.54 -32.99 -3.01
N GLU A 290 15.29 -32.71 -4.28
CA GLU A 290 16.30 -32.70 -5.36
C GLU A 290 17.38 -31.65 -5.13
N THR A 291 17.03 -30.48 -4.59
CA THR A 291 18.01 -29.43 -4.25
C THR A 291 18.83 -29.73 -2.99
N GLY A 292 18.47 -30.77 -2.23
CA GLY A 292 19.07 -31.10 -0.94
C GLY A 292 18.61 -30.20 0.20
N ALA A 293 17.65 -29.30 -0.05
CA ALA A 293 17.07 -28.42 0.98
C ALA A 293 16.16 -29.19 1.95
N CYS A 294 15.70 -30.37 1.55
CA CYS A 294 14.92 -31.28 2.39
C CYS A 294 15.61 -32.64 2.49
N TYR A 295 15.25 -33.40 3.54
CA TYR A 295 15.68 -34.78 3.76
C TYR A 295 14.58 -35.60 4.41
N LYS A 296 14.68 -36.93 4.29
CA LYS A 296 13.78 -37.86 4.98
C LYS A 296 14.33 -38.19 6.37
N ALA A 297 13.52 -38.00 7.39
CA ALA A 297 13.81 -38.42 8.75
C ALA A 297 13.61 -39.93 8.93
N GLU A 298 14.09 -40.49 10.03
CA GLU A 298 14.03 -41.93 10.35
C GLU A 298 12.57 -42.44 10.43
N ASP A 299 11.64 -41.61 10.89
CA ASP A 299 10.20 -41.91 10.98
C ASP A 299 9.46 -41.79 9.64
N GLY A 300 10.18 -41.39 8.57
CA GLY A 300 9.62 -41.17 7.24
C GLY A 300 9.09 -39.77 6.97
N ALA A 301 9.11 -38.86 7.92
CA ALA A 301 8.77 -37.46 7.71
C ALA A 301 9.77 -36.77 6.76
N ILE A 302 9.30 -35.76 5.99
CA ILE A 302 10.18 -34.92 5.18
C ILE A 302 10.41 -33.62 5.92
N MET A 303 11.70 -33.37 6.21
CA MET A 303 12.19 -32.22 6.97
C MET A 303 12.82 -31.19 6.04
N TYR A 304 12.53 -29.91 6.25
CA TYR A 304 13.15 -28.78 5.56
C TYR A 304 14.23 -28.14 6.44
N ARG A 305 15.39 -27.86 5.86
CA ARG A 305 16.55 -27.22 6.53
C ARG A 305 16.32 -25.71 6.71
N SER A 306 15.28 -25.38 7.46
CA SER A 306 14.79 -24.01 7.63
C SER A 306 15.87 -23.07 8.16
N ALA A 307 16.63 -23.48 9.17
CA ALA A 307 17.68 -22.67 9.78
C ALA A 307 18.76 -22.23 8.77
N GLN A 308 19.14 -23.12 7.85
CA GLN A 308 20.18 -22.86 6.86
C GLN A 308 19.79 -21.73 5.90
N TYR A 309 18.54 -21.72 5.41
CA TYR A 309 18.07 -20.78 4.39
C TYR A 309 17.50 -19.49 4.99
N ALA A 310 16.88 -19.56 6.17
CA ALA A 310 16.33 -18.39 6.85
C ALA A 310 17.40 -17.43 7.41
N ALA A 311 18.63 -17.92 7.63
CA ALA A 311 19.74 -17.12 8.18
C ALA A 311 20.03 -15.86 7.34
N LYS A 312 19.94 -15.93 6.02
CA LYS A 312 20.09 -14.79 5.08
C LYS A 312 19.10 -13.65 5.37
N TYR A 313 17.96 -13.96 5.96
CA TYR A 313 16.85 -13.04 6.21
C TYR A 313 16.70 -12.65 7.70
N GLY A 314 17.77 -12.80 8.47
CA GLY A 314 17.86 -12.24 9.83
C GLY A 314 17.33 -13.12 10.95
N VAL A 315 17.01 -14.40 10.68
CA VAL A 315 16.72 -15.34 11.77
C VAL A 315 18.04 -15.79 12.40
N VAL A 316 18.21 -15.46 13.68
CA VAL A 316 19.32 -15.98 14.47
C VAL A 316 19.10 -17.49 14.63
N ASN A 317 20.11 -18.31 14.24
CA ASN A 317 20.06 -19.77 14.30
C ASN A 317 19.94 -20.35 15.74
N LYS A 318 19.69 -19.50 16.73
CA LYS A 318 19.62 -19.87 18.13
C LYS A 318 18.38 -19.30 18.79
N ARG A 319 17.56 -20.15 19.36
CA ARG A 319 16.39 -19.78 20.17
C ARG A 319 16.80 -19.83 21.64
N LYS A 320 16.57 -18.75 22.39
CA LYS A 320 16.70 -18.82 23.86
C LYS A 320 15.51 -19.59 24.39
N THR A 321 15.79 -20.66 25.11
CA THR A 321 14.82 -21.45 25.87
C THR A 321 14.43 -20.72 27.16
N GLU A 322 13.34 -21.12 27.79
CA GLU A 322 12.85 -20.49 29.04
C GLU A 322 13.88 -20.53 30.18
N ASP A 323 14.84 -21.48 30.15
CA ASP A 323 15.95 -21.60 31.10
C ASP A 323 17.19 -20.78 30.73
N GLY A 324 17.15 -20.02 29.62
CA GLY A 324 18.23 -19.15 29.17
C GLY A 324 19.31 -19.83 28.35
N SER A 325 19.19 -21.13 28.05
CA SER A 325 20.08 -21.85 27.14
C SER A 325 19.78 -21.48 25.68
N GLU A 326 20.80 -21.54 24.80
CA GLU A 326 20.62 -21.34 23.36
C GLU A 326 20.38 -22.69 22.69
N GLU A 327 19.19 -22.85 22.08
CA GLU A 327 18.86 -24.02 21.26
C GLU A 327 18.98 -23.65 19.77
N GLU A 328 19.59 -24.50 18.94
CA GLU A 328 19.64 -24.31 17.50
C GLU A 328 18.22 -24.30 16.92
N ALA A 329 17.96 -23.45 15.92
CA ALA A 329 16.68 -23.43 15.23
C ALA A 329 16.44 -24.79 14.58
N LYS A 330 15.30 -25.42 14.89
CA LYS A 330 14.94 -26.75 14.38
C LYS A 330 14.51 -26.69 12.91
N ASP A 331 14.87 -27.75 12.19
CA ASP A 331 14.32 -28.00 10.85
C ASP A 331 12.80 -28.18 10.93
N GLU A 332 12.10 -27.84 9.87
CA GLU A 332 10.63 -27.86 9.84
C GLU A 332 10.07 -29.05 9.08
N VAL A 333 8.98 -29.62 9.59
CA VAL A 333 8.28 -30.72 8.94
C VAL A 333 7.49 -30.16 7.74
N LEU A 334 7.80 -30.62 6.52
CA LEU A 334 6.99 -30.35 5.34
C LEU A 334 5.94 -31.45 5.08
N VAL A 335 6.32 -32.71 5.29
CA VAL A 335 5.41 -33.84 5.19
C VAL A 335 5.56 -34.69 6.43
N ARG A 336 4.47 -34.96 7.10
CA ARG A 336 4.42 -35.79 8.30
C ARG A 336 4.74 -37.25 7.97
N ALA A 337 5.11 -38.05 8.97
CA ALA A 337 5.38 -39.49 8.82
C ALA A 337 4.22 -40.29 8.16
N ASN A 338 2.97 -39.82 8.34
CA ASN A 338 1.79 -40.41 7.69
C ASN A 338 1.56 -39.94 6.23
N GLY A 339 2.52 -39.22 5.64
CA GLY A 339 2.44 -38.74 4.24
C GLY A 339 1.61 -37.48 4.02
N ILE A 340 1.06 -36.86 5.07
CA ILE A 340 0.22 -35.65 4.95
C ILE A 340 1.11 -34.40 4.96
N PRO A 341 1.05 -33.54 3.90
CA PRO A 341 1.76 -32.26 3.90
C PRO A 341 1.31 -31.35 5.04
N THR A 342 2.24 -30.50 5.49
CA THR A 342 1.93 -29.41 6.45
C THR A 342 1.46 -28.17 5.72
N TYR A 343 0.93 -27.19 6.45
CA TYR A 343 0.58 -25.88 5.90
C TYR A 343 1.79 -25.19 5.25
N PHE A 344 2.98 -25.34 5.85
CA PHE A 344 4.19 -24.74 5.30
C PHE A 344 4.56 -25.28 3.91
N ALA A 345 4.30 -26.56 3.64
CA ALA A 345 4.48 -27.14 2.31
C ALA A 345 3.49 -26.53 1.29
N ALA A 346 2.24 -26.32 1.69
CA ALA A 346 1.23 -25.66 0.86
C ALA A 346 1.58 -24.18 0.61
N ASP A 347 2.04 -23.47 1.62
CA ASP A 347 2.50 -22.08 1.52
C ASP A 347 3.68 -21.94 0.54
N ILE A 348 4.67 -22.84 0.60
CA ILE A 348 5.79 -22.85 -0.34
C ILE A 348 5.28 -23.10 -1.77
N ALA A 349 4.36 -24.04 -1.96
CA ALA A 349 3.78 -24.35 -3.26
C ALA A 349 2.99 -23.15 -3.83
N TYR A 350 2.29 -22.44 -2.98
CA TYR A 350 1.56 -21.25 -3.35
C TYR A 350 2.47 -20.11 -3.81
N HIS A 351 3.52 -19.78 -3.06
CA HIS A 351 4.47 -18.75 -3.46
C HIS A 351 5.29 -19.16 -4.69
N TYR A 352 5.61 -20.45 -4.83
CA TYR A 352 6.18 -20.97 -6.07
C TYR A 352 5.23 -20.78 -7.25
N ASN A 353 3.93 -21.01 -7.06
CA ASN A 353 2.92 -20.75 -8.07
C ASN A 353 2.90 -19.28 -8.49
N LYS A 354 2.91 -18.33 -7.54
CA LYS A 354 2.99 -16.89 -7.84
C LYS A 354 4.23 -16.55 -8.68
N LEU A 355 5.42 -16.90 -8.18
CA LEU A 355 6.69 -16.40 -8.70
C LEU A 355 7.20 -17.15 -9.91
N ALA A 356 6.97 -18.48 -10.00
CA ALA A 356 7.48 -19.34 -11.06
C ALA A 356 6.44 -19.71 -12.11
N VAL A 357 5.23 -20.11 -11.68
CA VAL A 357 4.21 -20.61 -12.61
C VAL A 357 3.48 -19.45 -13.29
N ARG A 358 3.01 -18.48 -12.50
CA ARG A 358 2.30 -17.28 -13.01
C ARG A 358 3.24 -16.16 -13.43
N GLY A 359 4.51 -16.20 -13.03
CA GLY A 359 5.57 -15.33 -13.51
C GLY A 359 5.45 -13.89 -13.00
N PHE A 360 4.96 -13.67 -11.79
CA PHE A 360 5.04 -12.34 -11.16
C PHE A 360 6.48 -11.97 -10.87
N ASP A 361 6.88 -10.75 -11.17
CA ASP A 361 8.21 -10.22 -10.83
C ASP A 361 8.38 -10.13 -9.32
N LYS A 362 7.30 -9.81 -8.60
CA LYS A 362 7.26 -9.73 -7.14
C LYS A 362 5.90 -10.15 -6.59
N ALA A 363 5.92 -10.83 -5.44
CA ALA A 363 4.76 -11.06 -4.59
C ALA A 363 4.89 -10.21 -3.31
N ILE A 364 3.80 -9.58 -2.91
CA ILE A 364 3.71 -8.75 -1.70
C ILE A 364 2.50 -9.25 -0.92
N ASP A 365 2.73 -9.78 0.28
CA ASP A 365 1.66 -10.29 1.13
C ASP A 365 1.49 -9.40 2.37
N VAL A 366 0.25 -9.08 2.71
CA VAL A 366 -0.08 -8.31 3.92
C VAL A 366 -0.51 -9.27 5.02
N TRP A 367 0.36 -9.46 6.00
CA TRP A 367 0.15 -10.39 7.12
C TRP A 367 -0.04 -9.67 8.46
N GLY A 368 -0.70 -10.32 9.41
CA GLY A 368 -0.69 -9.90 10.80
C GLY A 368 0.71 -9.97 11.41
N ALA A 369 1.00 -9.09 12.35
CA ALA A 369 2.31 -8.99 12.99
C ALA A 369 2.71 -10.25 13.79
N ASP A 370 1.74 -11.08 14.17
CA ASP A 370 1.93 -12.39 14.80
C ASP A 370 2.65 -13.41 13.89
N HIS A 371 2.65 -13.19 12.57
CA HIS A 371 3.35 -14.02 11.59
C HIS A 371 4.82 -13.61 11.35
N HIS A 372 5.38 -12.66 12.11
CA HIS A 372 6.75 -12.16 11.95
C HIS A 372 7.80 -13.28 11.84
N GLY A 373 7.69 -14.31 12.68
CA GLY A 373 8.63 -15.46 12.68
C GLY A 373 8.58 -16.32 11.41
N HIS A 374 7.53 -16.18 10.58
CA HIS A 374 7.35 -16.98 9.37
C HIS A 374 8.02 -16.34 8.13
N VAL A 375 8.25 -15.03 8.16
CA VAL A 375 8.76 -14.25 7.01
C VAL A 375 10.10 -14.79 6.49
N ALA A 376 11.09 -14.88 7.36
CA ALA A 376 12.43 -15.32 6.95
C ALA A 376 12.46 -16.78 6.47
N ARG A 377 11.63 -17.64 7.07
CA ARG A 377 11.49 -19.04 6.68
C ARG A 377 10.89 -19.18 5.28
N MET A 378 9.88 -18.38 4.95
CA MET A 378 9.26 -18.38 3.64
C MET A 378 10.20 -17.84 2.56
N LYS A 379 10.87 -16.71 2.82
CA LYS A 379 11.89 -16.16 1.89
C LYS A 379 13.04 -17.17 1.66
N GLY A 380 13.50 -17.82 2.73
CA GLY A 380 14.49 -18.89 2.65
C GLY A 380 14.03 -20.09 1.84
N ALA A 381 12.75 -20.46 1.94
CA ALA A 381 12.19 -21.55 1.14
C ALA A 381 12.14 -21.20 -0.36
N MET A 382 11.94 -19.94 -0.71
CA MET A 382 12.03 -19.48 -2.11
C MET A 382 13.46 -19.60 -2.65
N ASP A 383 14.49 -19.21 -1.87
CA ASP A 383 15.88 -19.45 -2.23
C ASP A 383 16.18 -20.94 -2.37
N ALA A 384 15.70 -21.75 -1.44
CA ALA A 384 15.92 -23.21 -1.42
C ALA A 384 15.36 -23.93 -2.66
N ILE A 385 14.25 -23.45 -3.20
CA ILE A 385 13.60 -24.02 -4.39
C ILE A 385 14.16 -23.45 -5.72
N GLY A 386 15.19 -22.59 -5.63
CA GLY A 386 15.87 -22.02 -6.80
C GLY A 386 15.24 -20.73 -7.33
N LEU A 387 14.42 -20.07 -6.53
CA LEU A 387 13.94 -18.71 -6.78
C LEU A 387 14.78 -17.69 -5.98
N ASP A 388 14.57 -16.41 -6.25
CA ASP A 388 15.14 -15.34 -5.43
C ASP A 388 14.11 -14.93 -4.35
N GLY A 389 14.39 -15.25 -3.08
CA GLY A 389 13.51 -14.93 -1.95
C GLY A 389 13.30 -13.42 -1.74
N SER A 390 14.13 -12.54 -2.36
CA SER A 390 13.91 -11.10 -2.36
C SER A 390 12.72 -10.67 -3.25
N ARG A 391 12.22 -11.56 -4.09
CA ARG A 391 11.00 -11.36 -4.88
C ARG A 391 9.71 -11.54 -4.06
N LEU A 392 9.81 -12.03 -2.84
CA LEU A 392 8.71 -12.08 -1.89
C LEU A 392 8.91 -11.02 -0.81
N ASP A 393 8.00 -10.08 -0.70
CA ASP A 393 7.97 -9.11 0.38
C ASP A 393 6.72 -9.31 1.25
N ILE A 394 6.91 -9.14 2.55
CA ILE A 394 5.84 -9.28 3.54
C ILE A 394 5.66 -7.95 4.26
N VAL A 395 4.47 -7.39 4.15
CA VAL A 395 4.04 -6.20 4.89
C VAL A 395 3.36 -6.65 6.18
N LEU A 396 4.05 -6.49 7.29
CA LEU A 396 3.50 -6.84 8.61
C LEU A 396 2.58 -5.72 9.11
N MET A 397 1.35 -6.09 9.45
CA MET A 397 0.34 -5.15 9.92
C MET A 397 0.08 -5.33 11.41
N GLN A 398 0.21 -4.25 12.18
CA GLN A 398 -0.10 -4.20 13.60
C GLN A 398 -1.60 -4.18 13.88
N MET A 399 -1.97 -4.48 15.11
CA MET A 399 -3.36 -4.56 15.58
C MET A 399 -4.08 -3.22 15.50
N VAL A 400 -5.42 -3.29 15.44
CA VAL A 400 -6.34 -2.15 15.54
C VAL A 400 -7.10 -2.24 16.86
N ASN A 401 -7.14 -1.13 17.57
CA ASN A 401 -8.05 -0.93 18.69
C ASN A 401 -9.22 -0.05 18.22
N LEU A 402 -10.44 -0.50 18.40
CA LEU A 402 -11.60 0.38 18.24
C LEU A 402 -11.79 1.18 19.53
N MET A 403 -11.94 2.50 19.39
CA MET A 403 -12.12 3.43 20.49
C MET A 403 -13.50 4.08 20.42
N ARG A 404 -14.14 4.26 21.57
CA ARG A 404 -15.39 5.02 21.73
C ARG A 404 -15.38 5.71 23.09
N ASP A 405 -15.73 6.99 23.12
CA ASP A 405 -15.64 7.82 24.34
C ASP A 405 -14.24 7.72 24.99
N GLY A 406 -13.18 7.63 24.17
CA GLY A 406 -11.80 7.46 24.62
C GLY A 406 -11.46 6.10 25.25
N LYS A 407 -12.32 5.08 25.12
CA LYS A 407 -12.14 3.74 25.70
C LYS A 407 -12.16 2.65 24.64
N PRO A 408 -11.35 1.58 24.81
CA PRO A 408 -11.37 0.44 23.88
C PRO A 408 -12.72 -0.28 23.86
N VAL A 409 -13.19 -0.60 22.66
CA VAL A 409 -14.41 -1.39 22.41
C VAL A 409 -14.03 -2.74 21.82
N ARG A 410 -14.43 -3.83 22.48
CA ARG A 410 -14.09 -5.20 22.05
C ARG A 410 -15.28 -5.98 21.48
N MET A 411 -16.49 -5.52 21.76
CA MET A 411 -17.72 -6.23 21.39
C MET A 411 -18.70 -5.28 20.71
N SER A 412 -19.46 -5.80 19.75
CA SER A 412 -20.55 -5.09 19.09
C SER A 412 -21.66 -4.77 20.10
N LYS A 413 -22.13 -3.52 20.13
CA LYS A 413 -23.29 -3.11 20.94
C LYS A 413 -24.56 -3.88 20.57
N ARG A 414 -24.70 -4.23 19.27
CA ARG A 414 -25.90 -4.91 18.74
C ARG A 414 -25.94 -6.39 19.06
N THR A 415 -24.80 -7.08 18.99
CA THR A 415 -24.75 -8.54 19.07
C THR A 415 -24.11 -9.07 20.36
N GLY A 416 -23.40 -8.25 21.13
CA GLY A 416 -22.61 -8.67 22.29
C GLY A 416 -21.45 -9.62 21.96
N LYS A 417 -21.08 -9.74 20.68
CA LYS A 417 -20.01 -10.61 20.17
C LYS A 417 -18.87 -9.79 19.62
N ALA A 418 -17.78 -10.46 19.18
CA ALA A 418 -16.69 -9.80 18.49
C ALA A 418 -17.21 -9.04 17.26
N ILE A 419 -16.69 -7.83 17.06
CA ILE A 419 -17.13 -6.93 15.98
C ILE A 419 -16.67 -7.50 14.64
N THR A 420 -17.63 -7.71 13.74
CA THR A 420 -17.36 -8.11 12.35
C THR A 420 -17.05 -6.88 11.48
N LEU A 421 -16.51 -7.13 10.27
CA LEU A 421 -16.37 -6.09 9.25
C LEU A 421 -17.74 -5.43 8.96
N THR A 422 -18.79 -6.23 8.83
CA THR A 422 -20.13 -5.71 8.55
C THR A 422 -20.66 -4.84 9.69
N ASP A 423 -20.47 -5.25 10.96
CA ASP A 423 -20.85 -4.43 12.11
C ASP A 423 -20.16 -3.06 12.09
N LEU A 424 -18.85 -3.02 11.76
CA LEU A 424 -18.11 -1.77 11.63
C LEU A 424 -18.68 -0.88 10.51
N LEU A 425 -18.95 -1.45 9.33
CA LEU A 425 -19.48 -0.70 8.18
C LEU A 425 -20.93 -0.30 8.31
N ASP A 426 -21.69 -0.89 9.24
CA ASP A 426 -23.04 -0.44 9.61
C ASP A 426 -22.99 0.73 10.61
N GLU A 427 -21.87 0.89 11.33
CA GLU A 427 -21.71 1.92 12.35
C GLU A 427 -20.99 3.17 11.84
N VAL A 428 -20.01 3.02 10.94
CA VAL A 428 -19.23 4.15 10.41
C VAL A 428 -19.34 4.25 8.88
N PRO A 429 -19.27 5.46 8.30
CA PRO A 429 -19.21 5.62 6.86
C PRO A 429 -18.03 4.86 6.25
N ILE A 430 -18.25 4.20 5.11
CA ILE A 430 -17.21 3.44 4.40
C ILE A 430 -16.02 4.34 4.05
N ASP A 431 -16.28 5.59 3.66
CA ASP A 431 -15.25 6.59 3.37
C ASP A 431 -14.32 6.83 4.57
N SER A 432 -14.92 6.99 5.76
CA SER A 432 -14.15 7.16 6.99
C SER A 432 -13.33 5.91 7.32
N ALA A 433 -13.92 4.71 7.21
CA ALA A 433 -13.22 3.46 7.46
C ALA A 433 -12.00 3.31 6.52
N ARG A 434 -12.21 3.49 5.21
CA ARG A 434 -11.12 3.37 4.21
C ARG A 434 -10.02 4.41 4.41
N PHE A 435 -10.38 5.65 4.70
CA PHE A 435 -9.41 6.72 4.88
C PHE A 435 -8.61 6.56 6.18
N PHE A 436 -9.27 6.28 7.30
CA PHE A 436 -8.63 6.18 8.63
C PHE A 436 -7.67 4.98 8.71
N PHE A 437 -8.04 3.83 8.15
CA PHE A 437 -7.15 2.68 8.13
C PHE A 437 -5.88 2.91 7.29
N ASN A 438 -5.90 3.87 6.37
CA ASN A 438 -4.75 4.29 5.58
C ASN A 438 -4.02 5.54 6.14
N GLN A 439 -4.32 6.01 7.36
CA GLN A 439 -3.63 7.17 7.94
C GLN A 439 -2.34 6.83 8.68
N ARG A 440 -2.15 5.58 9.06
CA ARG A 440 -0.99 5.09 9.80
C ARG A 440 -0.26 4.01 9.02
N GLU A 441 1.06 4.00 9.15
CA GLU A 441 1.91 2.94 8.61
C GLU A 441 1.50 1.57 9.14
N SER A 442 1.69 0.52 8.34
CA SER A 442 1.34 -0.86 8.71
C SER A 442 1.97 -1.31 10.03
N SER A 443 3.22 -0.90 10.26
CA SER A 443 4.02 -1.24 11.45
C SER A 443 3.56 -0.58 12.75
N SER A 444 2.67 0.41 12.68
CA SER A 444 2.15 1.12 13.85
C SER A 444 0.79 0.56 14.28
N THR A 445 0.55 0.45 15.59
CA THR A 445 -0.79 0.22 16.10
C THR A 445 -1.71 1.37 15.72
N LEU A 446 -2.97 1.07 15.49
CA LEU A 446 -3.98 2.06 15.12
C LEU A 446 -5.12 2.05 16.16
N ASP A 447 -5.32 3.17 16.81
CA ASP A 447 -6.52 3.46 17.56
C ASP A 447 -7.53 4.10 16.61
N PHE A 448 -8.56 3.32 16.25
CA PHE A 448 -9.63 3.77 15.34
C PHE A 448 -10.75 4.37 16.18
N ASP A 449 -10.89 5.69 16.13
CA ASP A 449 -11.90 6.44 16.87
C ASP A 449 -13.24 6.41 16.12
N LEU A 450 -14.20 5.65 16.65
CA LEU A 450 -15.54 5.49 16.09
C LEU A 450 -16.34 6.79 16.14
N ASP A 451 -16.13 7.60 17.19
CA ASP A 451 -16.87 8.86 17.37
C ASP A 451 -16.38 9.91 16.37
N LEU A 452 -15.05 9.98 16.16
CA LEU A 452 -14.44 10.85 15.16
C LEU A 452 -14.85 10.44 13.74
N ALA A 453 -14.94 9.13 13.47
CA ALA A 453 -15.23 8.60 12.14
C ALA A 453 -16.62 8.99 11.60
N VAL A 454 -17.58 9.29 12.48
CA VAL A 454 -18.95 9.69 12.10
C VAL A 454 -19.17 11.21 12.13
N ARG A 455 -18.17 12.01 12.52
CA ARG A 455 -18.31 13.48 12.60
C ARG A 455 -18.34 14.10 11.20
N ASN A 456 -19.17 15.12 11.06
CA ASN A 456 -19.30 15.92 9.85
C ASN A 456 -18.71 17.32 10.06
N ASP A 457 -17.45 17.39 10.47
CA ASP A 457 -16.72 18.64 10.72
C ASP A 457 -15.21 18.48 10.41
N SER A 458 -14.46 19.59 10.54
CA SER A 458 -13.04 19.66 10.20
C SER A 458 -12.10 18.80 11.06
N GLU A 459 -12.56 18.22 12.16
CA GLU A 459 -11.76 17.30 12.96
C GLU A 459 -11.71 15.91 12.29
N ASN A 460 -12.76 15.53 11.54
CA ASN A 460 -12.75 14.32 10.74
C ASN A 460 -11.91 14.54 9.47
N PRO A 461 -10.75 13.88 9.32
CA PRO A 461 -9.83 14.16 8.22
C PRO A 461 -10.40 13.82 6.83
N VAL A 462 -11.25 12.80 6.69
CA VAL A 462 -11.87 12.52 5.40
C VAL A 462 -12.91 13.58 5.04
N TYR A 463 -13.72 14.00 5.99
CA TYR A 463 -14.66 15.11 5.80
C TYR A 463 -13.92 16.39 5.41
N TYR A 464 -12.81 16.71 6.08
CA TYR A 464 -11.99 17.89 5.81
C TYR A 464 -11.47 17.92 4.36
N VAL A 465 -10.99 16.78 3.85
CA VAL A 465 -10.51 16.67 2.45
C VAL A 465 -11.65 16.74 1.46
N GLN A 466 -12.77 16.03 1.72
CA GLN A 466 -13.97 16.08 0.88
C GLN A 466 -14.56 17.49 0.82
N TYR A 467 -14.58 18.18 1.97
CA TYR A 467 -15.03 19.57 2.04
C TYR A 467 -14.14 20.51 1.21
N ALA A 468 -12.81 20.32 1.20
CA ALA A 468 -11.94 21.09 0.32
C ALA A 468 -12.30 20.91 -1.15
N HIS A 469 -12.55 19.67 -1.60
CA HIS A 469 -13.00 19.38 -2.97
C HIS A 469 -14.35 20.04 -3.29
N ALA A 470 -15.36 19.86 -2.44
CA ALA A 470 -16.69 20.42 -2.62
C ALA A 470 -16.66 21.96 -2.65
N ARG A 471 -15.83 22.57 -1.79
CA ARG A 471 -15.63 24.03 -1.78
C ARG A 471 -15.03 24.54 -3.08
N ILE A 472 -14.04 23.85 -3.65
CA ILE A 472 -13.48 24.20 -4.97
C ILE A 472 -14.57 24.13 -6.03
N CYS A 473 -15.37 23.06 -6.06
CA CYS A 473 -16.47 22.92 -7.00
C CYS A 473 -17.48 24.07 -6.88
N SER A 474 -17.82 24.47 -5.66
CA SER A 474 -18.74 25.60 -5.40
C SER A 474 -18.16 26.94 -5.88
N VAL A 475 -16.86 27.18 -5.67
CA VAL A 475 -16.19 28.39 -6.16
C VAL A 475 -16.19 28.44 -7.68
N LEU A 476 -15.87 27.34 -8.35
CA LEU A 476 -15.85 27.28 -9.82
C LEU A 476 -17.26 27.47 -10.42
N LYS A 477 -18.30 26.85 -9.84
CA LYS A 477 -19.70 27.05 -10.23
C LYS A 477 -20.13 28.52 -10.06
N LYS A 478 -19.69 29.19 -8.98
CA LYS A 478 -19.99 30.60 -8.76
C LYS A 478 -19.33 31.48 -9.81
N LEU A 479 -18.04 31.26 -10.11
CA LEU A 479 -17.35 32.00 -11.19
C LEU A 479 -18.09 31.87 -12.53
N GLU A 480 -18.46 30.63 -12.90
CA GLU A 480 -19.22 30.36 -14.13
C GLU A 480 -20.57 31.10 -14.17
N SER A 481 -21.28 31.15 -13.03
CA SER A 481 -22.55 31.87 -12.94
C SER A 481 -22.40 33.39 -13.09
N GLU A 482 -21.22 33.95 -12.83
CA GLU A 482 -20.87 35.35 -13.04
C GLU A 482 -20.23 35.60 -14.44
N GLY A 483 -20.22 34.57 -15.32
CA GLY A 483 -19.65 34.68 -16.66
C GLY A 483 -18.12 34.60 -16.72
N ILE A 484 -17.49 34.23 -15.64
CA ILE A 484 -16.02 34.04 -15.56
C ILE A 484 -15.69 32.59 -15.89
N THR A 485 -15.07 32.37 -17.05
CA THR A 485 -14.70 31.04 -17.54
C THR A 485 -13.18 30.86 -17.54
N PHE A 486 -12.75 29.61 -17.45
CA PHE A 486 -11.34 29.28 -17.61
C PHE A 486 -10.91 29.31 -19.08
N ASN A 487 -9.87 30.05 -19.41
CA ASN A 487 -9.41 30.26 -20.79
C ASN A 487 -8.58 29.10 -21.39
N GLY A 488 -8.49 27.99 -20.67
CA GLY A 488 -7.73 26.80 -21.10
C GLY A 488 -6.29 26.76 -20.60
N VAL A 489 -5.68 25.60 -20.73
CA VAL A 489 -4.35 25.29 -20.16
C VAL A 489 -3.23 26.13 -20.76
N ASP A 490 -3.30 26.41 -22.07
CA ASP A 490 -2.26 27.16 -22.79
C ASP A 490 -2.16 28.62 -22.32
N GLY A 491 -3.25 29.19 -21.82
CA GLY A 491 -3.30 30.54 -21.26
C GLY A 491 -2.82 30.64 -19.80
N VAL A 492 -2.46 29.54 -19.16
CA VAL A 492 -1.98 29.56 -17.77
C VAL A 492 -0.57 30.11 -17.72
N ASP A 493 -0.41 31.19 -16.96
CA ASP A 493 0.86 31.76 -16.57
C ASP A 493 0.93 31.84 -15.04
N ALA A 494 1.74 31.00 -14.43
CA ALA A 494 1.92 30.98 -12.97
C ALA A 494 2.92 32.04 -12.49
N ALA A 495 3.60 32.77 -13.39
CA ALA A 495 4.48 33.86 -13.03
C ALA A 495 3.75 35.00 -12.29
N VAL A 496 2.44 35.13 -12.54
CA VAL A 496 1.59 36.10 -11.86
C VAL A 496 1.16 35.70 -10.45
N LEU A 497 1.38 34.42 -10.06
CA LEU A 497 1.04 33.86 -8.76
C LEU A 497 2.22 34.05 -7.79
N THR A 498 2.32 35.25 -7.21
CA THR A 498 3.45 35.69 -6.39
C THR A 498 3.21 35.58 -4.88
N ASP A 499 1.96 35.35 -4.46
CA ASP A 499 1.68 35.18 -3.04
C ASP A 499 2.37 33.90 -2.49
N PRO A 500 2.98 33.96 -1.31
CA PRO A 500 3.65 32.79 -0.72
C PRO A 500 2.76 31.56 -0.58
N THR A 501 1.46 31.75 -0.38
CA THR A 501 0.50 30.62 -0.27
C THR A 501 0.22 29.97 -1.63
N GLU A 502 0.20 30.75 -2.72
CA GLU A 502 0.09 30.24 -4.09
C GLU A 502 1.31 29.40 -4.45
N GLN A 503 2.52 29.94 -4.21
CA GLN A 503 3.77 29.24 -4.51
C GLN A 503 3.96 27.98 -3.66
N ALA A 504 3.62 28.03 -2.37
CA ALA A 504 3.68 26.87 -1.49
C ALA A 504 2.73 25.75 -1.96
N LEU A 505 1.54 26.11 -2.41
CA LEU A 505 0.55 25.15 -2.94
C LEU A 505 1.06 24.53 -4.24
N ILE A 506 1.65 25.30 -5.17
CA ILE A 506 2.21 24.77 -6.42
C ILE A 506 3.39 23.81 -6.12
N ARG A 507 4.29 24.15 -5.20
CA ARG A 507 5.38 23.25 -4.78
C ARG A 507 4.85 21.94 -4.17
N LEU A 508 3.75 22.02 -3.46
CA LEU A 508 3.09 20.83 -2.90
C LEU A 508 2.48 19.97 -4.00
N LEU A 509 1.76 20.56 -4.96
CA LEU A 509 1.23 19.84 -6.13
C LEU A 509 2.33 19.14 -6.93
N ALA A 510 3.49 19.80 -7.10
CA ALA A 510 4.65 19.22 -7.79
C ALA A 510 5.23 17.99 -7.08
N ALA A 511 4.94 17.79 -5.78
CA ALA A 511 5.38 16.64 -5.02
C ALA A 511 4.60 15.36 -5.35
N PHE A 512 3.37 15.46 -5.84
CA PHE A 512 2.45 14.32 -5.92
C PHE A 512 3.03 13.11 -6.65
N PRO A 513 3.63 13.22 -7.86
CA PRO A 513 4.22 12.05 -8.51
C PRO A 513 5.34 11.39 -7.68
N ALA A 514 6.16 12.19 -6.99
CA ALA A 514 7.22 11.68 -6.15
C ALA A 514 6.68 11.00 -4.87
N GLU A 515 5.57 11.51 -4.31
CA GLU A 515 4.88 10.89 -3.18
C GLU A 515 4.30 9.51 -3.56
N ILE A 516 3.74 9.37 -4.77
CA ILE A 516 3.27 8.08 -5.31
C ILE A 516 4.44 7.08 -5.38
N VAL A 517 5.56 7.47 -5.97
CA VAL A 517 6.74 6.59 -6.07
C VAL A 517 7.21 6.18 -4.67
N ALA A 518 7.33 7.12 -3.74
CA ALA A 518 7.78 6.84 -2.39
C ALA A 518 6.80 5.96 -1.60
N ALA A 519 5.49 6.09 -1.83
CA ALA A 519 4.48 5.23 -1.22
C ALA A 519 4.57 3.79 -1.77
N ALA A 520 4.80 3.64 -3.07
CA ALA A 520 4.99 2.34 -3.72
C ALA A 520 6.29 1.66 -3.24
N ASP A 521 7.41 2.38 -3.22
CA ASP A 521 8.72 1.85 -2.81
C ASP A 521 8.77 1.40 -1.34
N LYS A 522 8.06 2.12 -0.47
CA LYS A 522 8.03 1.85 0.98
C LYS A 522 6.83 1.01 1.43
N TYR A 523 5.95 0.65 0.51
CA TYR A 523 4.67 -0.01 0.81
C TYR A 523 3.84 0.73 1.87
N ASP A 524 3.87 2.09 1.80
CA ASP A 524 3.20 2.97 2.76
C ASP A 524 2.11 3.86 2.11
N PRO A 525 0.89 3.35 1.93
CA PRO A 525 -0.21 4.15 1.41
C PRO A 525 -0.62 5.30 2.36
N ALA A 526 -0.27 5.24 3.65
CA ALA A 526 -0.54 6.31 4.61
C ALA A 526 0.19 7.63 4.24
N ARG A 527 1.26 7.54 3.48
CA ARG A 527 1.95 8.69 2.92
C ARG A 527 1.04 9.54 2.03
N ILE A 528 0.22 8.89 1.21
CA ILE A 528 -0.69 9.56 0.28
C ILE A 528 -1.88 10.20 0.98
N THR A 529 -2.44 9.55 2.01
CA THR A 529 -3.53 10.15 2.80
C THR A 529 -3.05 11.38 3.60
N ARG A 530 -1.85 11.33 4.19
CA ARG A 530 -1.22 12.48 4.83
C ARG A 530 -1.01 13.63 3.84
N TYR A 531 -0.44 13.32 2.68
CA TYR A 531 -0.25 14.29 1.60
C TYR A 531 -1.58 14.91 1.15
N CYS A 532 -2.66 14.15 1.06
CA CYS A 532 -3.99 14.67 0.70
C CYS A 532 -4.50 15.72 1.71
N ILE A 533 -4.30 15.46 3.01
CA ILE A 533 -4.65 16.40 4.09
C ILE A 533 -3.80 17.68 3.97
N ASP A 534 -2.51 17.55 3.66
CA ASP A 534 -1.61 18.70 3.48
C ASP A 534 -2.04 19.57 2.28
N VAL A 535 -2.45 18.93 1.16
CA VAL A 535 -3.00 19.64 -0.01
C VAL A 535 -4.28 20.39 0.33
N ALA A 536 -5.22 19.76 1.04
CA ALA A 536 -6.45 20.40 1.50
C ALA A 536 -6.14 21.59 2.43
N SER A 537 -5.21 21.42 3.37
CA SER A 537 -4.80 22.47 4.29
C SER A 537 -4.12 23.64 3.58
N ALA A 538 -3.26 23.36 2.60
CA ALA A 538 -2.60 24.40 1.80
C ALA A 538 -3.62 25.15 0.93
N TYR A 539 -4.60 24.42 0.36
CA TYR A 539 -5.70 25.06 -0.38
C TYR A 539 -6.51 26.02 0.50
N HIS A 540 -6.87 25.63 1.71
CA HIS A 540 -7.60 26.53 2.62
C HIS A 540 -6.82 27.77 2.98
N ARG A 541 -5.49 27.68 3.17
CA ARG A 541 -4.62 28.86 3.39
C ARG A 541 -4.61 29.78 2.17
N PHE A 542 -4.40 29.22 0.97
CA PHE A 542 -4.47 29.95 -0.29
C PHE A 542 -5.82 30.65 -0.47
N TYR A 543 -6.93 29.92 -0.29
CA TYR A 543 -8.28 30.48 -0.47
C TYR A 543 -8.58 31.64 0.48
N ASN A 544 -8.06 31.59 1.71
CA ASN A 544 -8.25 32.65 2.69
C ASN A 544 -7.34 33.88 2.42
N ALA A 545 -6.17 33.68 1.86
CA ALA A 545 -5.22 34.75 1.55
C ALA A 545 -5.52 35.43 0.21
N CYS A 546 -5.93 34.64 -0.80
CA CYS A 546 -6.03 35.09 -2.18
C CYS A 546 -7.49 35.11 -2.66
N ARG A 547 -8.01 36.29 -2.93
CA ARG A 547 -9.37 36.46 -3.48
C ARG A 547 -9.42 36.06 -4.96
N ILE A 548 -10.21 35.04 -5.30
CA ILE A 548 -10.34 34.55 -6.68
C ILE A 548 -11.34 35.37 -7.46
N MET A 549 -12.48 35.69 -6.83
CA MET A 549 -13.58 36.43 -7.46
C MET A 549 -13.19 37.87 -7.77
N ASP A 550 -12.42 38.51 -6.90
CA ASP A 550 -12.04 39.92 -6.99
C ASP A 550 -10.74 40.12 -7.80
N ALA A 551 -10.09 39.02 -8.24
CA ALA A 551 -8.92 39.09 -9.10
C ALA A 551 -9.31 39.33 -10.56
N GLU A 552 -8.42 39.92 -11.34
CA GLU A 552 -8.64 40.22 -12.75
C GLU A 552 -7.57 39.65 -13.66
N GLY A 553 -7.90 39.49 -14.92
CA GLY A 553 -6.94 39.12 -15.98
C GLY A 553 -6.18 37.82 -15.71
N ALA A 554 -4.86 37.87 -15.89
CA ALA A 554 -3.99 36.71 -15.77
C ALA A 554 -3.96 36.13 -14.35
N VAL A 555 -4.04 36.97 -13.31
CA VAL A 555 -4.04 36.52 -11.90
C VAL A 555 -5.28 35.69 -11.60
N GLN A 556 -6.47 36.12 -12.06
CA GLN A 556 -7.71 35.38 -11.89
C GLN A 556 -7.62 34.03 -12.61
N GLN A 557 -7.15 34.00 -13.87
CA GLN A 557 -6.99 32.76 -14.65
C GLN A 557 -5.98 31.80 -14.00
N GLY A 558 -4.88 32.32 -13.48
CA GLY A 558 -3.89 31.52 -12.73
C GLY A 558 -4.48 30.89 -11.46
N ARG A 559 -5.29 31.64 -10.69
CA ARG A 559 -5.97 31.14 -9.48
C ARG A 559 -7.06 30.13 -9.81
N ILE A 560 -7.80 30.30 -10.90
CA ILE A 560 -8.74 29.30 -11.40
C ILE A 560 -8.01 28.01 -11.78
N ALA A 561 -6.91 28.11 -12.52
CA ALA A 561 -6.09 26.97 -12.87
C ALA A 561 -5.55 26.24 -11.64
N LEU A 562 -5.10 26.98 -10.61
CA LEU A 562 -4.64 26.38 -9.36
C LEU A 562 -5.77 25.65 -8.62
N CYS A 563 -6.99 26.21 -8.59
CA CYS A 563 -8.16 25.52 -8.06
C CYS A 563 -8.46 24.20 -8.82
N LEU A 564 -8.42 24.24 -10.16
CA LEU A 564 -8.62 23.05 -11.00
C LEU A 564 -7.55 21.97 -10.72
N ALA A 565 -6.29 22.37 -10.60
CA ALA A 565 -5.18 21.48 -10.27
C ALA A 565 -5.37 20.79 -8.90
N VAL A 566 -5.71 21.55 -7.86
CA VAL A 566 -5.98 21.02 -6.51
C VAL A 566 -7.18 20.07 -6.53
N ARG A 567 -8.28 20.46 -7.20
CA ARG A 567 -9.45 19.60 -7.35
C ARG A 567 -9.08 18.27 -7.99
N GLY A 568 -8.28 18.31 -9.06
CA GLY A 568 -7.80 17.11 -9.75
C GLY A 568 -6.98 16.19 -8.85
N VAL A 569 -6.03 16.74 -8.10
CA VAL A 569 -5.18 15.96 -7.17
C VAL A 569 -5.99 15.33 -6.05
N ILE A 570 -6.86 16.09 -5.37
CA ILE A 570 -7.72 15.54 -4.30
C ILE A 570 -8.64 14.45 -4.86
N ARG A 571 -9.30 14.69 -6.01
CA ARG A 571 -10.13 13.69 -6.68
C ARG A 571 -9.33 12.41 -6.96
N ASN A 572 -8.13 12.53 -7.53
CA ASN A 572 -7.30 11.39 -7.87
C ASN A 572 -6.96 10.55 -6.64
N ILE A 573 -6.56 11.19 -5.54
CA ILE A 573 -6.24 10.49 -4.28
C ILE A 573 -7.48 9.82 -3.69
N LEU A 574 -8.60 10.52 -3.58
CA LEU A 574 -9.82 9.93 -3.03
C LEU A 574 -10.28 8.73 -3.87
N THR A 575 -10.19 8.83 -5.20
CA THR A 575 -10.52 7.73 -6.13
C THR A 575 -9.58 6.54 -5.96
N MET A 576 -8.26 6.76 -5.81
CA MET A 576 -7.29 5.70 -5.53
C MET A 576 -7.69 4.87 -4.31
N PHE A 577 -8.13 5.53 -3.25
CA PHE A 577 -8.56 4.88 -2.01
C PHE A 577 -10.03 4.47 -2.01
N LYS A 578 -10.74 4.63 -3.16
CA LYS A 578 -12.17 4.34 -3.31
C LYS A 578 -13.02 5.06 -2.26
N VAL A 579 -12.64 6.27 -1.93
CA VAL A 579 -13.38 7.25 -1.11
C VAL A 579 -14.20 8.13 -2.04
N SER A 580 -15.41 8.47 -1.62
CA SER A 580 -16.31 9.32 -2.39
C SER A 580 -15.73 10.72 -2.61
N VAL A 581 -16.05 11.31 -3.77
CA VAL A 581 -15.57 12.64 -4.19
C VAL A 581 -16.78 13.57 -4.38
N PRO A 582 -17.37 14.10 -3.28
CA PRO A 582 -18.56 14.94 -3.37
C PRO A 582 -18.24 16.30 -4.01
N GLU A 583 -19.14 16.80 -4.85
CA GLU A 583 -19.08 18.16 -5.40
C GLU A 583 -19.80 19.18 -4.54
N THR A 584 -20.63 18.71 -3.62
CA THR A 584 -21.41 19.53 -2.67
C THR A 584 -21.45 18.85 -1.31
N MET A 585 -21.31 19.61 -0.25
CA MET A 585 -21.42 19.17 1.14
C MET A 585 -22.15 20.21 1.98
#